data_69a63c9948e2c7ce06d81c58f718dc4c
#
_entry.id   69a63c9948e2c7ce06d81c58f718dc4c
#
_cell.length_a   1.000
_cell.length_b   1.000
_cell.length_c   1.000
_cell.angle_alpha   90.00
_cell.angle_beta   90.00
_cell.angle_gamma   90.00
#
_symmetry.space_group_name_H-M   'P 1'
#
loop_
_entity.id
_entity.type
_entity.pdbx_description
1 polymer ?
#
loop_
_entity_poly.entity_id
_entity_poly.type
_entity_poly.pdbx_seq_one_letter_code
_entity_poly.pdbx_strand_id
1 'polypeptide(L)'
;MPVVDSRTPPHNLEAEMSVLGSILLDNEVYASLEGTLTEHHFYKEAHRKIFRAVERLHRRGEPVDLVTLTEELRTAGELESVGSINYLIGLADGVPTAAFADSYARIVMEKATLRELISASGRIMQAAFDQAVPVEEVLDEAEKRIFELTTKKRR
;
A
#
# COMPACT_ATOMS: atom_id res chain seq x y z
N MET A 1 -21.98 11.51 16.76
CA MET A 1 -22.08 10.43 15.77
C MET A 1 -20.96 10.51 14.77
N PRO A 2 -20.24 9.42 14.55
CA PRO A 2 -19.26 9.43 13.48
C PRO A 2 -19.95 9.61 12.13
N VAL A 3 -19.32 10.35 11.25
CA VAL A 3 -19.80 10.50 9.88
C VAL A 3 -19.24 9.32 9.08
N VAL A 4 -20.12 8.52 8.51
CA VAL A 4 -19.74 7.36 7.70
C VAL A 4 -20.05 7.66 6.24
N ASP A 5 -19.01 7.61 5.42
CA ASP A 5 -19.15 7.73 3.98
C ASP A 5 -19.25 6.31 3.42
N SER A 6 -20.30 6.04 2.66
CA SER A 6 -20.55 4.71 2.09
C SER A 6 -19.77 4.46 0.79
N ARG A 7 -19.05 5.47 0.28
CA ARG A 7 -18.26 5.30 -0.93
C ARG A 7 -17.04 4.43 -0.67
N THR A 8 -16.66 3.67 -1.69
CA THR A 8 -15.44 2.87 -1.63
C THR A 8 -14.22 3.80 -1.64
N PRO A 9 -13.26 3.58 -0.74
CA PRO A 9 -12.05 4.40 -0.74
C PRO A 9 -11.30 4.34 -2.08
N PRO A 10 -10.63 5.43 -2.48
CA PRO A 10 -9.84 5.43 -3.71
C PRO A 10 -8.81 4.31 -3.73
N HIS A 11 -8.73 3.59 -4.84
CA HIS A 11 -7.76 2.51 -5.04
C HIS A 11 -7.67 2.17 -6.52
N ASN A 12 -6.65 1.43 -6.89
CA ASN A 12 -6.50 0.92 -8.25
C ASN A 12 -5.85 -0.46 -8.17
N LEU A 13 -6.69 -1.51 -8.22
CA LEU A 13 -6.20 -2.89 -8.09
C LEU A 13 -5.31 -3.30 -9.25
N GLU A 14 -5.59 -2.82 -10.47
CA GLU A 14 -4.73 -3.10 -11.63
C GLU A 14 -3.33 -2.58 -11.42
N ALA A 15 -3.20 -1.35 -10.91
CA ALA A 15 -1.89 -0.77 -10.64
C ALA A 15 -1.17 -1.56 -9.54
N GLU A 16 -1.90 -1.98 -8.50
CA GLU A 16 -1.32 -2.80 -7.42
C GLU A 16 -0.80 -4.13 -7.96
N MET A 17 -1.62 -4.81 -8.77
CA MET A 17 -1.23 -6.07 -9.39
C MET A 17 -0.03 -5.89 -10.32
N SER A 18 0.00 -4.79 -11.06
CA SER A 18 1.09 -4.53 -12.00
C SER A 18 2.41 -4.25 -11.30
N VAL A 19 2.38 -3.56 -10.15
CA VAL A 19 3.59 -3.36 -9.34
C VAL A 19 4.13 -4.71 -8.86
N LEU A 20 3.25 -5.53 -8.27
CA LEU A 20 3.66 -6.83 -7.74
C LEU A 20 4.16 -7.76 -8.85
N GLY A 21 3.46 -7.78 -9.98
CA GLY A 21 3.89 -8.55 -11.14
C GLY A 21 5.24 -8.09 -11.68
N SER A 22 5.48 -6.78 -11.71
CA SER A 22 6.76 -6.22 -12.15
C SER A 22 7.91 -6.66 -11.25
N ILE A 23 7.69 -6.70 -9.94
CA ILE A 23 8.70 -7.18 -8.99
C ILE A 23 9.05 -8.64 -9.27
N LEU A 24 8.05 -9.47 -9.57
CA LEU A 24 8.27 -10.87 -9.89
C LEU A 24 9.02 -11.07 -11.21
N LEU A 25 8.82 -10.17 -12.18
CA LEU A 25 9.53 -10.21 -13.44
C LEU A 25 10.96 -9.73 -13.31
N ASP A 26 11.22 -8.75 -12.46
CA ASP A 26 12.53 -8.11 -12.33
C ASP A 26 12.73 -7.60 -10.90
N ASN A 27 13.60 -8.27 -10.17
CA ASN A 27 13.88 -7.92 -8.77
C ASN A 27 14.47 -6.52 -8.59
N GLU A 28 15.11 -5.96 -9.63
CA GLU A 28 15.63 -4.59 -9.58
C GLU A 28 14.52 -3.58 -9.35
N VAL A 29 13.28 -3.91 -9.73
CA VAL A 29 12.11 -3.07 -9.50
C VAL A 29 11.92 -2.83 -8.00
N TYR A 30 12.01 -3.88 -7.19
CA TYR A 30 11.86 -3.72 -5.74
C TYR A 30 12.95 -2.80 -5.17
N ALA A 31 14.19 -2.98 -5.62
CA ALA A 31 15.30 -2.16 -5.16
C ALA A 31 15.05 -0.67 -5.42
N SER A 32 14.47 -0.35 -6.57
CA SER A 32 14.16 1.05 -6.93
C SER A 32 13.00 1.63 -6.13
N LEU A 33 12.12 0.79 -5.59
CA LEU A 33 10.95 1.22 -4.82
C LEU A 33 11.17 1.17 -3.31
N GLU A 34 12.26 0.55 -2.87
CA GLU A 34 12.58 0.42 -1.45
C GLU A 34 12.69 1.79 -0.79
N GLY A 35 12.05 1.92 0.39
CA GLY A 35 12.05 3.18 1.11
C GLY A 35 10.99 4.17 0.64
N THR A 36 10.37 3.92 -0.51
CA THR A 36 9.31 4.78 -1.06
C THR A 36 7.95 4.10 -0.96
N LEU A 37 7.85 2.87 -1.50
CA LEU A 37 6.62 2.09 -1.45
C LEU A 37 6.66 1.16 -0.24
N THR A 38 5.55 1.09 0.50
CA THR A 38 5.41 0.21 1.66
C THR A 38 4.12 -0.60 1.53
N GLU A 39 3.97 -1.61 2.38
CA GLU A 39 2.76 -2.45 2.38
C GLU A 39 1.49 -1.63 2.60
N HIS A 40 1.57 -0.54 3.36
CA HIS A 40 0.42 0.30 3.69
C HIS A 40 -0.14 1.05 2.49
N HIS A 41 0.62 1.19 1.42
CA HIS A 41 0.16 1.83 0.19
C HIS A 41 -0.84 0.97 -0.57
N PHE A 42 -0.86 -0.35 -0.33
CA PHE A 42 -1.78 -1.26 -1.02
C PHE A 42 -3.14 -1.25 -0.32
N TYR A 43 -4.18 -1.22 -1.12
CA TYR A 43 -5.56 -1.26 -0.63
C TYR A 43 -6.01 -2.68 -0.29
N LYS A 44 -5.71 -3.63 -1.18
CA LYS A 44 -6.14 -5.02 -1.02
C LYS A 44 -5.26 -5.72 0.01
N GLU A 45 -5.90 -6.36 1.00
CA GLU A 45 -5.18 -7.05 2.08
C GLU A 45 -4.23 -8.13 1.54
N ALA A 46 -4.67 -8.88 0.52
CA ALA A 46 -3.81 -9.88 -0.10
C ALA A 46 -2.52 -9.25 -0.64
N HIS A 47 -2.61 -8.07 -1.24
CA HIS A 47 -1.46 -7.37 -1.79
C HIS A 47 -0.51 -6.89 -0.70
N ARG A 48 -1.04 -6.47 0.44
CA ARG A 48 -0.21 -6.11 1.61
C ARG A 48 0.60 -7.29 2.09
N LYS A 49 -0.04 -8.45 2.20
CA LYS A 49 0.62 -9.69 2.62
C LYS A 49 1.72 -10.12 1.65
N ILE A 50 1.43 -10.02 0.35
CA ILE A 50 2.40 -10.35 -0.70
C ILE A 50 3.60 -9.41 -0.62
N PHE A 51 3.35 -8.10 -0.53
CA PHE A 51 4.43 -7.12 -0.47
C PHE A 51 5.28 -7.31 0.79
N ARG A 52 4.66 -7.63 1.92
CA ARG A 52 5.37 -7.94 3.17
C ARG A 52 6.29 -9.13 3.02
N ALA A 53 5.83 -10.15 2.30
CA ALA A 53 6.65 -11.34 2.00
C ALA A 53 7.84 -10.97 1.12
N VAL A 54 7.63 -10.09 0.13
CA VAL A 54 8.70 -9.57 -0.72
C VAL A 54 9.74 -8.85 0.12
N GLU A 55 9.30 -8.01 1.05
CA GLU A 55 10.20 -7.28 1.95
C GLU A 55 11.05 -8.23 2.79
N ARG A 56 10.43 -9.29 3.32
CA ARG A 56 11.16 -10.28 4.13
C ARG A 56 12.23 -10.99 3.33
N LEU A 57 11.91 -11.42 2.11
CA LEU A 57 12.85 -12.07 1.20
C LEU A 57 14.03 -11.15 0.87
N HIS A 58 13.72 -9.91 0.52
CA HIS A 58 14.74 -8.94 0.19
C HIS A 58 15.69 -8.69 1.37
N ARG A 59 15.15 -8.56 2.58
CA ARG A 59 15.95 -8.34 3.79
C ARG A 59 16.92 -9.48 4.07
N ARG A 60 16.56 -10.71 3.71
CA ARG A 60 17.44 -11.86 3.88
C ARG A 60 18.41 -12.04 2.72
N GLY A 61 18.38 -11.15 1.74
CA GLY A 61 19.23 -11.24 0.56
C GLY A 61 18.82 -12.34 -0.42
N GLU A 62 17.57 -12.83 -0.33
CA GLU A 62 17.07 -13.86 -1.22
C GLU A 62 16.40 -13.23 -2.44
N PRO A 63 16.52 -13.87 -3.62
CA PRO A 63 15.81 -13.39 -4.80
C PRO A 63 14.31 -13.56 -4.61
N VAL A 64 13.54 -12.67 -5.24
CA VAL A 64 12.08 -12.73 -5.20
C VAL A 64 11.59 -13.25 -6.54
N ASP A 65 11.09 -14.47 -6.54
CA ASP A 65 10.46 -15.09 -7.70
C ASP A 65 9.22 -15.86 -7.25
N LEU A 66 8.55 -16.51 -8.19
CA LEU A 66 7.34 -17.24 -7.88
C LEU A 66 7.58 -18.34 -6.85
N VAL A 67 8.72 -19.04 -6.94
CA VAL A 67 9.04 -20.14 -6.02
C VAL A 67 9.30 -19.64 -4.62
N THR A 68 10.19 -18.65 -4.48
CA THR A 68 10.56 -18.12 -3.16
C THR A 68 9.40 -17.42 -2.49
N LEU A 69 8.62 -16.67 -3.26
CA LEU A 69 7.45 -15.96 -2.72
C LEU A 69 6.38 -16.95 -2.23
N THR A 70 6.12 -17.98 -3.03
CA THR A 70 5.15 -19.02 -2.66
C THR A 70 5.56 -19.69 -1.34
N GLU A 71 6.83 -20.05 -1.22
CA GLU A 71 7.34 -20.69 -0.02
C GLU A 71 7.29 -19.78 1.19
N GLU A 72 7.63 -18.50 1.01
CA GLU A 72 7.59 -17.52 2.08
C GLU A 72 6.16 -17.35 2.61
N LEU A 73 5.18 -17.24 1.72
CA LEU A 73 3.78 -17.11 2.10
C LEU A 73 3.25 -18.39 2.75
N ARG A 74 3.68 -19.55 2.25
CA ARG A 74 3.28 -20.84 2.86
C ARG A 74 3.79 -20.95 4.29
N THR A 75 5.06 -20.63 4.52
CA THR A 75 5.68 -20.68 5.83
C THR A 75 4.98 -19.74 6.81
N ALA A 76 4.56 -18.57 6.33
CA ALA A 76 3.83 -17.60 7.14
C ALA A 76 2.36 -17.96 7.36
N GLY A 77 1.87 -19.02 6.71
CA GLY A 77 0.47 -19.41 6.81
C GLY A 77 -0.47 -18.48 6.04
N GLU A 78 0.04 -17.75 5.06
CA GLU A 78 -0.72 -16.72 4.34
C GLU A 78 -1.00 -17.07 2.87
N LEU A 79 -0.49 -18.20 2.38
CA LEU A 79 -0.61 -18.53 0.95
C LEU A 79 -2.07 -18.62 0.48
N GLU A 80 -2.92 -19.31 1.23
CA GLU A 80 -4.34 -19.46 0.85
C GLU A 80 -5.08 -18.13 0.92
N SER A 81 -4.77 -17.30 1.93
CA SER A 81 -5.47 -16.04 2.12
C SER A 81 -5.14 -14.99 1.05
N VAL A 82 -4.02 -15.13 0.34
CA VAL A 82 -3.70 -14.22 -0.77
C VAL A 82 -4.23 -14.70 -2.11
N GLY A 83 -4.84 -15.88 -2.16
CA GLY A 83 -5.40 -16.45 -3.39
C GLY A 83 -4.62 -17.63 -3.95
N SER A 84 -3.73 -18.20 -3.14
CA SER A 84 -2.87 -19.33 -3.44
C SER A 84 -1.93 -19.10 -4.63
N ILE A 85 -1.23 -20.16 -5.03
CA ILE A 85 -0.21 -20.05 -6.09
C ILE A 85 -0.79 -19.55 -7.42
N ASN A 86 -2.06 -19.88 -7.70
CA ASN A 86 -2.70 -19.44 -8.94
C ASN A 86 -2.78 -17.91 -9.04
N TYR A 87 -3.05 -17.25 -7.92
CA TYR A 87 -3.08 -15.78 -7.91
C TYR A 87 -1.70 -15.21 -8.19
N LEU A 88 -0.66 -15.80 -7.58
CA LEU A 88 0.73 -15.35 -7.77
C LEU A 88 1.17 -15.54 -9.22
N ILE A 89 0.80 -16.66 -9.83
CA ILE A 89 1.08 -16.92 -11.24
C ILE A 89 0.41 -15.83 -12.10
N GLY A 90 -0.84 -15.50 -11.78
CA GLY A 90 -1.56 -14.44 -12.49
C GLY A 90 -0.89 -13.09 -12.39
N LEU A 91 -0.30 -12.76 -11.25
CA LEU A 91 0.43 -11.50 -11.09
C LEU A 91 1.65 -11.46 -12.00
N ALA A 92 2.43 -12.54 -12.03
CA ALA A 92 3.63 -12.62 -12.87
C ALA A 92 3.29 -12.58 -14.35
N ASP A 93 2.22 -13.26 -14.76
CA ASP A 93 1.81 -13.34 -16.16
C ASP A 93 1.05 -12.10 -16.64
N GLY A 94 0.52 -11.31 -15.72
CA GLY A 94 -0.32 -10.16 -16.05
C GLY A 94 0.44 -8.93 -16.54
N VAL A 95 1.77 -8.92 -16.46
CA VAL A 95 2.58 -7.77 -16.83
C VAL A 95 3.55 -8.16 -17.94
N PRO A 96 3.45 -7.56 -19.14
CA PRO A 96 4.34 -7.90 -20.24
C PRO A 96 5.78 -7.39 -20.05
N THR A 97 5.98 -6.36 -19.24
CA THR A 97 7.28 -5.78 -18.98
C THR A 97 7.30 -5.09 -17.62
N ALA A 98 8.45 -5.05 -16.98
CA ALA A 98 8.67 -4.34 -15.72
C ALA A 98 9.04 -2.87 -15.95
N ALA A 99 9.11 -2.41 -17.19
CA ALA A 99 9.60 -1.07 -17.54
C ALA A 99 8.74 0.07 -16.96
N PHE A 100 7.46 -0.18 -16.70
CA PHE A 100 6.53 0.86 -16.25
C PHE A 100 6.20 0.77 -14.76
N ALA A 101 6.99 0.02 -14.00
CA ALA A 101 6.73 -0.19 -12.58
C ALA A 101 6.64 1.13 -11.79
N ASP A 102 7.49 2.10 -12.10
CA ASP A 102 7.48 3.39 -11.43
C ASP A 102 6.14 4.13 -11.62
N SER A 103 5.58 4.04 -12.83
CA SER A 103 4.29 4.67 -13.13
C SER A 103 3.16 4.01 -12.34
N TYR A 104 3.17 2.68 -12.27
CA TYR A 104 2.17 1.94 -11.51
C TYR A 104 2.30 2.23 -10.01
N ALA A 105 3.53 2.26 -9.50
CA ALA A 105 3.77 2.57 -8.10
C ALA A 105 3.28 3.98 -7.74
N ARG A 106 3.45 4.94 -8.64
CA ARG A 106 2.95 6.30 -8.43
C ARG A 106 1.44 6.30 -8.26
N ILE A 107 0.72 5.56 -9.10
CA ILE A 107 -0.74 5.45 -9.01
C ILE A 107 -1.13 4.86 -7.64
N VAL A 108 -0.46 3.78 -7.24
CA VAL A 108 -0.72 3.13 -5.95
C VAL A 108 -0.52 4.11 -4.80
N MET A 109 0.58 4.86 -4.82
CA MET A 109 0.89 5.82 -3.76
C MET A 109 -0.08 7.01 -3.74
N GLU A 110 -0.50 7.50 -4.91
CA GLU A 110 -1.47 8.59 -4.99
C GLU A 110 -2.81 8.19 -4.39
N LYS A 111 -3.27 6.96 -4.69
CA LYS A 111 -4.52 6.46 -4.11
C LYS A 111 -4.41 6.31 -2.59
N ALA A 112 -3.26 5.83 -2.11
CA ALA A 112 -3.02 5.71 -0.69
C ALA A 112 -3.04 7.08 0.00
N THR A 113 -2.44 8.10 -0.63
CA THR A 113 -2.44 9.47 -0.11
C THR A 113 -3.87 9.99 0.02
N LEU A 114 -4.71 9.73 -0.99
CA LEU A 114 -6.12 10.13 -0.93
C LEU A 114 -6.84 9.44 0.24
N ARG A 115 -6.58 8.15 0.46
CA ARG A 115 -7.18 7.42 1.58
C ARG A 115 -6.71 7.99 2.93
N GLU A 116 -5.43 8.34 3.04
CA GLU A 116 -4.89 8.96 4.25
C GLU A 116 -5.53 10.31 4.51
N LEU A 117 -5.76 11.09 3.45
CA LEU A 117 -6.43 12.39 3.56
C LEU A 117 -7.87 12.21 4.03
N ILE A 118 -8.59 11.24 3.49
CA ILE A 118 -9.96 10.93 3.92
C ILE A 118 -9.97 10.54 5.41
N SER A 119 -9.05 9.68 5.82
CA SER A 119 -8.93 9.25 7.21
C SER A 119 -8.64 10.44 8.15
N ALA A 120 -7.68 11.29 7.77
CA ALA A 120 -7.32 12.47 8.55
C ALA A 120 -8.51 13.44 8.66
N SER A 121 -9.21 13.63 7.54
CA SER A 121 -10.41 14.51 7.51
C SER A 121 -11.50 14.00 8.44
N GLY A 122 -11.71 12.67 8.46
CA GLY A 122 -12.67 12.04 9.35
C GLY A 122 -12.34 12.26 10.82
N ARG A 123 -11.06 12.15 11.17
CA ARG A 123 -10.60 12.39 12.54
C ARG A 123 -10.75 13.86 12.95
N ILE A 124 -10.45 14.77 12.01
CA ILE A 124 -10.62 16.21 12.24
C ILE A 124 -12.10 16.51 12.47
N MET A 125 -12.95 15.96 11.63
CA MET A 125 -14.41 16.13 11.76
C MET A 125 -14.90 15.60 13.10
N GLN A 126 -14.47 14.41 13.50
CA GLN A 126 -14.84 13.79 14.75
C GLN A 126 -14.42 14.66 15.95
N ALA A 127 -13.20 15.17 15.93
CA ALA A 127 -12.70 16.04 16.99
C ALA A 127 -13.51 17.31 17.12
N ALA A 128 -13.93 17.88 15.98
CA ALA A 128 -14.76 19.09 15.98
C ALA A 128 -16.16 18.82 16.54
N PHE A 129 -16.77 17.69 16.18
CA PHE A 129 -18.08 17.30 16.73
C PHE A 129 -18.03 17.01 18.21
N ASP A 130 -16.97 16.39 18.70
CA ASP A 130 -16.85 15.99 20.09
C ASP A 130 -16.75 17.17 21.07
N GLN A 131 -16.23 18.29 20.62
CA GLN A 131 -16.06 19.49 21.44
C GLN A 131 -15.33 19.21 22.77
N ALA A 132 -14.41 18.22 22.74
CA ALA A 132 -13.73 17.75 23.95
C ALA A 132 -12.57 18.65 24.37
N VAL A 133 -12.02 19.43 23.45
CA VAL A 133 -10.87 20.29 23.70
C VAL A 133 -11.12 21.70 23.11
N PRO A 134 -10.35 22.71 23.54
CA PRO A 134 -10.49 24.06 22.97
C PRO A 134 -10.29 24.10 21.46
N VAL A 135 -10.95 25.05 20.80
CA VAL A 135 -10.91 25.21 19.35
C VAL A 135 -9.48 25.31 18.83
N GLU A 136 -8.60 26.02 19.53
CA GLU A 136 -7.21 26.17 19.11
C GLU A 136 -6.48 24.83 19.03
N GLU A 137 -6.78 23.92 19.95
CA GLU A 137 -6.17 22.59 19.92
C GLU A 137 -6.66 21.75 18.75
N VAL A 138 -7.95 21.87 18.41
CA VAL A 138 -8.53 21.18 17.25
C VAL A 138 -7.86 21.69 15.97
N LEU A 139 -7.69 23.00 15.85
CA LEU A 139 -7.05 23.61 14.68
C LEU A 139 -5.58 23.21 14.57
N ASP A 140 -4.85 23.22 15.67
CA ASP A 140 -3.44 22.82 15.68
C ASP A 140 -3.28 21.36 15.26
N GLU A 141 -4.13 20.48 15.76
CA GLU A 141 -4.08 19.06 15.41
C GLU A 141 -4.42 18.84 13.94
N ALA A 142 -5.39 19.59 13.41
CA ALA A 142 -5.77 19.52 12.00
C ALA A 142 -4.59 19.93 11.10
N GLU A 143 -3.94 21.04 11.42
CA GLU A 143 -2.76 21.50 10.68
C GLU A 143 -1.65 20.46 10.69
N LYS A 144 -1.38 19.88 11.86
CA LYS A 144 -0.34 18.87 12.03
C LYS A 144 -0.60 17.65 11.15
N ARG A 145 -1.83 17.15 11.13
CA ARG A 145 -2.19 15.98 10.33
C ARG A 145 -2.02 16.24 8.84
N ILE A 146 -2.47 17.40 8.36
CA ILE A 146 -2.32 17.76 6.94
C ILE A 146 -0.86 17.97 6.59
N PHE A 147 -0.10 18.63 7.45
CA PHE A 147 1.32 18.86 7.25
C PHE A 147 2.09 17.53 7.13
N GLU A 148 1.78 16.55 7.96
CA GLU A 148 2.41 15.23 7.91
C GLU A 148 2.19 14.56 6.56
N LEU A 149 0.98 14.64 6.01
CA LEU A 149 0.67 14.09 4.69
C LEU A 149 1.45 14.80 3.58
N THR A 150 1.51 16.11 3.64
CA THR A 150 2.25 16.92 2.67
C THR A 150 3.73 16.57 2.70
N THR A 151 4.30 16.41 3.88
CA THR A 151 5.72 16.09 4.07
C THR A 151 6.04 14.70 3.52
N LYS A 152 5.19 13.71 3.78
CA LYS A 152 5.36 12.36 3.24
C LYS A 152 5.38 12.36 1.71
N LYS A 153 4.48 13.13 1.10
CA LYS A 153 4.37 13.18 -0.35
C LYS A 153 5.63 13.71 -1.02
N ARG A 154 6.40 14.54 -0.34
CA ARG A 154 7.60 15.19 -0.89
C ARG A 154 8.88 14.35 -0.81
N ARG A 155 8.79 13.22 -0.13
CA ARG A 155 9.95 12.32 0.01
C ARG A 155 10.15 11.43 -1.20
#